data_02cf4e8dd85d36a1fd531b1bb63251dd
#
_entry.id   02cf4e8dd85d36a1fd531b1bb63251dd
#
_cell.length_a   1.000
_cell.length_b   1.000
_cell.length_c   1.000
_cell.angle_alpha   90.00
_cell.angle_beta   90.00
_cell.angle_gamma   90.00
#
_symmetry.space_group_name_H-M   'P 1'
#
loop_
_entity.id
_entity.type
_entity.pdbx_description
1 polymer ?
#
loop_
_entity_poly.entity_id
_entity_poly.type
_entity_poly.pdbx_seq_one_letter_code
_entity_poly.pdbx_strand_id
1 'polypeptide(L)'
;MDIDGKLAVVTGAGSGIGRALACRLVDAGARFVVCADLDADGALETAELIGARASAVHLDVADQQAIEDLVARLDAEQGGIDIFASNAGYALGGGLNLETDQWRQMMEVHLWAHLNAARAVIPGMVERGGGYLLNTASAAGLLTQLDSGPYAVSKHAAVALAEWLAINYSDRGIGVSVLCPQAVHTNILGKRAGKSGNKKTSSNQAAQDGILEPEKVADDCIQAIVEEKFLILPHTEVAKYFANKASDYERWLNGMRRFRDRLRKNRN
;
A
#
# COMPACT_ATOMS: atom_id res chain seq x y z
N MET A 1 -11.07 -14.66 2.81
CA MET A 1 -11.19 -15.08 1.40
C MET A 1 -10.21 -16.18 1.09
N ASP A 2 -10.60 -17.21 0.34
CA ASP A 2 -9.67 -18.22 -0.17
C ASP A 2 -8.89 -17.64 -1.37
N ILE A 3 -7.55 -17.79 -1.38
CA ILE A 3 -6.67 -17.30 -2.43
C ILE A 3 -6.47 -18.35 -3.53
N ASP A 4 -6.72 -19.62 -3.23
CA ASP A 4 -6.51 -20.71 -4.18
C ASP A 4 -7.32 -20.51 -5.47
N GLY A 5 -6.68 -20.68 -6.62
CA GLY A 5 -7.28 -20.51 -7.94
C GLY A 5 -7.61 -19.05 -8.34
N LYS A 6 -7.27 -18.03 -7.56
CA LYS A 6 -7.63 -16.62 -7.80
C LYS A 6 -6.69 -15.94 -8.79
N LEU A 7 -7.22 -14.98 -9.56
CA LEU A 7 -6.45 -14.00 -10.33
C LEU A 7 -6.21 -12.76 -9.48
N ALA A 8 -4.95 -12.38 -9.31
CA ALA A 8 -4.58 -11.19 -8.58
C ALA A 8 -3.85 -10.17 -9.47
N VAL A 9 -4.07 -8.88 -9.19
CA VAL A 9 -3.29 -7.76 -9.73
C VAL A 9 -2.59 -7.08 -8.58
N VAL A 10 -1.29 -6.83 -8.71
CA VAL A 10 -0.50 -6.07 -7.72
C VAL A 10 0.13 -4.87 -8.42
N THR A 11 -0.20 -3.65 -7.99
CA THR A 11 0.44 -2.43 -8.48
C THR A 11 1.67 -2.10 -7.61
N GLY A 12 2.69 -1.49 -8.22
CA GLY A 12 3.99 -1.30 -7.56
C GLY A 12 4.72 -2.63 -7.33
N ALA A 13 4.49 -3.62 -8.21
CA ALA A 13 5.04 -4.97 -8.08
C ALA A 13 6.51 -5.09 -8.49
N GLY A 14 7.11 -4.05 -9.04
CA GLY A 14 8.51 -4.06 -9.47
C GLY A 14 9.52 -4.14 -8.33
N SER A 15 9.12 -3.83 -7.08
CA SER A 15 10.04 -3.87 -5.94
C SER A 15 9.32 -3.95 -4.58
N GLY A 16 10.09 -4.10 -3.51
CA GLY A 16 9.64 -3.96 -2.13
C GLY A 16 8.42 -4.78 -1.78
N ILE A 17 7.44 -4.15 -1.10
CA ILE A 17 6.21 -4.82 -0.65
C ILE A 17 5.43 -5.41 -1.82
N GLY A 18 5.31 -4.70 -2.95
CA GLY A 18 4.55 -5.19 -4.11
C GLY A 18 5.16 -6.45 -4.71
N ARG A 19 6.49 -6.51 -4.87
CA ARG A 19 7.20 -7.73 -5.33
C ARG A 19 6.97 -8.90 -4.36
N ALA A 20 7.19 -8.65 -3.07
CA ALA A 20 6.99 -9.69 -2.05
C ALA A 20 5.54 -10.19 -2.02
N LEU A 21 4.56 -9.27 -2.11
CA LEU A 21 3.14 -9.62 -2.13
C LEU A 21 2.78 -10.44 -3.36
N ALA A 22 3.29 -10.09 -4.55
CA ALA A 22 3.06 -10.86 -5.77
C ALA A 22 3.56 -12.31 -5.64
N CYS A 23 4.77 -12.50 -5.11
CA CYS A 23 5.32 -13.83 -4.83
C CYS A 23 4.46 -14.60 -3.81
N ARG A 24 4.08 -13.97 -2.69
CA ARG A 24 3.28 -14.62 -1.64
C ARG A 24 1.87 -14.99 -2.08
N LEU A 25 1.24 -14.21 -2.96
CA LEU A 25 -0.06 -14.57 -3.54
C LEU A 25 0.04 -15.88 -4.34
N VAL A 26 1.10 -16.05 -5.12
CA VAL A 26 1.34 -17.30 -5.87
C VAL A 26 1.64 -18.47 -4.93
N ASP A 27 2.46 -18.24 -3.87
CA ASP A 27 2.73 -19.26 -2.85
C ASP A 27 1.46 -19.68 -2.11
N ALA A 28 0.51 -18.76 -1.92
CA ALA A 28 -0.79 -18.99 -1.29
C ALA A 28 -1.84 -19.64 -2.22
N GLY A 29 -1.47 -20.01 -3.46
CA GLY A 29 -2.34 -20.72 -4.37
C GLY A 29 -2.99 -19.87 -5.47
N ALA A 30 -2.69 -18.57 -5.58
CA ALA A 30 -3.20 -17.77 -6.69
C ALA A 30 -2.85 -18.43 -8.03
N ARG A 31 -3.84 -18.58 -8.91
CA ARG A 31 -3.64 -19.22 -10.22
C ARG A 31 -2.76 -18.37 -11.13
N PHE A 32 -2.87 -17.04 -10.99
CA PHE A 32 -2.10 -16.10 -11.78
C PHE A 32 -1.99 -14.75 -11.08
N VAL A 33 -0.84 -14.08 -11.21
CA VAL A 33 -0.59 -12.74 -10.68
C VAL A 33 -0.09 -11.81 -11.79
N VAL A 34 -0.74 -10.66 -11.94
CA VAL A 34 -0.29 -9.58 -12.81
C VAL A 34 0.56 -8.61 -12.00
N CYS A 35 1.85 -8.55 -12.32
CA CYS A 35 2.82 -7.63 -11.73
C CYS A 35 2.78 -6.31 -12.51
N ALA A 36 2.08 -5.31 -12.00
CA ALA A 36 1.94 -4.00 -12.65
C ALA A 36 2.84 -2.97 -11.96
N ASP A 37 3.64 -2.23 -12.73
CA ASP A 37 4.51 -1.16 -12.22
C ASP A 37 4.78 -0.11 -13.29
N LEU A 38 5.11 1.11 -12.86
CA LEU A 38 5.65 2.16 -13.73
C LEU A 38 7.06 1.79 -14.21
N ASP A 39 7.84 1.06 -13.39
CA ASP A 39 9.11 0.44 -13.75
C ASP A 39 8.83 -0.91 -14.41
N ALA A 40 8.79 -0.91 -15.75
CA ALA A 40 8.50 -2.11 -16.55
C ALA A 40 9.53 -3.22 -16.32
N ASP A 41 10.81 -2.85 -16.18
CA ASP A 41 11.90 -3.82 -15.97
C ASP A 41 11.77 -4.48 -14.58
N GLY A 42 11.47 -3.69 -13.54
CA GLY A 42 11.21 -4.21 -12.21
C GLY A 42 9.99 -5.14 -12.16
N ALA A 43 8.92 -4.81 -12.88
CA ALA A 43 7.74 -5.68 -13.02
C ALA A 43 8.08 -7.00 -13.73
N LEU A 44 8.89 -6.93 -14.80
CA LEU A 44 9.36 -8.10 -15.54
C LEU A 44 10.22 -9.01 -14.67
N GLU A 45 11.20 -8.46 -13.95
CA GLU A 45 12.02 -9.22 -13.01
C GLU A 45 11.15 -9.98 -11.98
N THR A 46 10.09 -9.34 -11.48
CA THR A 46 9.18 -9.97 -10.52
C THR A 46 8.37 -11.09 -11.17
N ALA A 47 7.88 -10.88 -12.39
CA ALA A 47 7.13 -11.91 -13.12
C ALA A 47 8.04 -13.11 -13.48
N GLU A 48 9.29 -12.86 -13.89
CA GLU A 48 10.28 -13.92 -14.15
C GLU A 48 10.63 -14.72 -12.89
N LEU A 49 10.76 -14.05 -11.75
CA LEU A 49 11.00 -14.70 -10.45
C LEU A 49 9.86 -15.67 -10.08
N ILE A 50 8.62 -15.31 -10.38
CA ILE A 50 7.43 -16.14 -10.13
C ILE A 50 7.30 -17.24 -11.20
N GLY A 51 7.66 -16.96 -12.44
CA GLY A 51 7.58 -17.89 -13.57
C GLY A 51 6.21 -17.94 -14.23
N ALA A 52 5.77 -19.12 -14.68
CA ALA A 52 4.62 -19.29 -15.56
C ALA A 52 3.28 -18.79 -15.01
N ARG A 53 3.19 -18.51 -13.71
CA ARG A 53 1.98 -18.00 -13.05
C ARG A 53 1.95 -16.49 -12.87
N ALA A 54 2.81 -15.76 -13.60
CA ALA A 54 2.80 -14.30 -13.58
C ALA A 54 3.01 -13.68 -14.94
N SER A 55 2.59 -12.43 -15.08
CA SER A 55 2.95 -11.57 -16.19
C SER A 55 3.29 -10.17 -15.69
N ALA A 56 4.11 -9.46 -16.45
CA ALA A 56 4.45 -8.07 -16.19
C ALA A 56 3.59 -7.13 -17.04
N VAL A 57 3.22 -5.99 -16.47
CA VAL A 57 2.50 -4.92 -17.18
C VAL A 57 3.10 -3.58 -16.78
N HIS A 58 3.51 -2.78 -17.77
CA HIS A 58 3.80 -1.37 -17.53
C HIS A 58 2.50 -0.62 -17.24
N LEU A 59 2.41 0.02 -16.08
CA LEU A 59 1.21 0.73 -15.63
C LEU A 59 1.58 1.98 -14.83
N ASP A 60 1.20 3.16 -15.34
CA ASP A 60 1.10 4.35 -14.51
C ASP A 60 -0.26 4.35 -13.81
N VAL A 61 -0.26 4.17 -12.51
CA VAL A 61 -1.50 4.15 -11.70
C VAL A 61 -2.18 5.52 -11.61
N ALA A 62 -1.49 6.61 -11.95
CA ALA A 62 -2.10 7.95 -12.06
C ALA A 62 -2.93 8.10 -13.35
N ASP A 63 -2.76 7.23 -14.33
CA ASP A 63 -3.57 7.19 -15.54
C ASP A 63 -4.80 6.28 -15.32
N GLN A 64 -5.96 6.92 -15.15
CA GLN A 64 -7.23 6.22 -14.98
C GLN A 64 -7.54 5.29 -16.16
N GLN A 65 -7.32 5.76 -17.41
CA GLN A 65 -7.65 4.97 -18.58
C GLN A 65 -6.78 3.71 -18.68
N ALA A 66 -5.50 3.81 -18.31
CA ALA A 66 -4.61 2.65 -18.29
C ALA A 66 -5.06 1.57 -17.27
N ILE A 67 -5.63 1.98 -16.14
CA ILE A 67 -6.23 1.06 -15.17
C ILE A 67 -7.48 0.39 -15.76
N GLU A 68 -8.38 1.17 -16.36
CA GLU A 68 -9.61 0.67 -16.99
C GLU A 68 -9.30 -0.33 -18.13
N ASP A 69 -8.34 0.00 -19.00
CA ASP A 69 -7.91 -0.87 -20.09
C ASP A 69 -7.30 -2.19 -19.58
N LEU A 70 -6.49 -2.12 -18.50
CA LEU A 70 -5.95 -3.32 -17.86
C LEU A 70 -7.07 -4.23 -17.33
N VAL A 71 -8.04 -3.67 -16.63
CA VAL A 71 -9.17 -4.42 -16.07
C VAL A 71 -10.00 -5.03 -17.19
N ALA A 72 -10.40 -4.26 -18.20
CA ALA A 72 -11.18 -4.74 -19.33
C ALA A 72 -10.48 -5.91 -20.07
N ARG A 73 -9.16 -5.80 -20.27
CA ARG A 73 -8.37 -6.86 -20.88
C ARG A 73 -8.38 -8.13 -20.02
N LEU A 74 -8.18 -8.03 -18.71
CA LEU A 74 -8.14 -9.19 -17.82
C LEU A 74 -9.53 -9.82 -17.64
N ASP A 75 -10.61 -9.03 -17.68
CA ASP A 75 -11.97 -9.55 -17.71
C ASP A 75 -12.21 -10.39 -18.98
N ALA A 76 -11.76 -9.93 -20.14
CA ALA A 76 -11.93 -10.64 -21.41
C ALA A 76 -11.03 -11.88 -21.55
N GLU A 77 -9.78 -11.81 -21.10
CA GLU A 77 -8.77 -12.85 -21.34
C GLU A 77 -8.71 -13.89 -20.21
N GLN A 78 -9.00 -13.47 -18.97
CA GLN A 78 -8.76 -14.24 -17.75
C GLN A 78 -10.04 -14.52 -16.95
N GLY A 79 -11.19 -14.01 -17.37
CA GLY A 79 -12.47 -14.18 -16.67
C GLY A 79 -12.64 -13.28 -15.45
N GLY A 80 -11.77 -12.28 -15.29
CA GLY A 80 -11.89 -11.22 -14.30
C GLY A 80 -10.99 -11.35 -13.09
N ILE A 81 -10.78 -10.20 -12.43
CA ILE A 81 -9.87 -10.04 -11.31
C ILE A 81 -10.58 -10.39 -10.00
N ASP A 82 -9.99 -11.28 -9.20
CA ASP A 82 -10.51 -11.67 -7.89
C ASP A 82 -9.91 -10.82 -6.76
N ILE A 83 -8.60 -10.46 -6.87
CA ILE A 83 -7.87 -9.69 -5.87
C ILE A 83 -7.18 -8.53 -6.57
N PHE A 84 -7.44 -7.30 -6.13
CA PHE A 84 -6.72 -6.11 -6.61
C PHE A 84 -5.95 -5.44 -5.46
N ALA A 85 -4.62 -5.48 -5.51
CA ALA A 85 -3.75 -4.83 -4.55
C ALA A 85 -3.26 -3.47 -5.09
N SER A 86 -3.90 -2.39 -4.65
CA SER A 86 -3.47 -1.01 -4.86
C SER A 86 -2.31 -0.71 -3.91
N ASN A 87 -1.09 -1.04 -4.36
CA ASN A 87 0.10 -0.93 -3.53
C ASN A 87 1.11 0.11 -4.04
N ALA A 88 1.08 0.50 -5.30
CA ALA A 88 1.96 1.51 -5.86
C ALA A 88 1.98 2.80 -5.03
N GLY A 89 3.17 3.36 -4.83
CA GLY A 89 3.32 4.57 -4.06
C GLY A 89 4.76 5.00 -3.89
N TYR A 90 4.95 6.26 -3.50
CA TYR A 90 6.26 6.84 -3.23
C TYR A 90 6.20 7.81 -2.06
N ALA A 91 7.35 8.22 -1.54
CA ALA A 91 7.44 9.22 -0.48
C ALA A 91 8.10 10.50 -1.01
N LEU A 92 7.52 11.64 -0.62
CA LEU A 92 8.07 12.96 -0.89
C LEU A 92 8.14 13.73 0.44
N GLY A 93 9.34 14.14 0.83
CA GLY A 93 9.53 14.97 2.01
C GLY A 93 9.16 16.43 1.72
N GLY A 94 8.69 17.14 2.74
CA GLY A 94 8.35 18.55 2.66
C GLY A 94 6.94 18.86 3.17
N GLY A 95 6.53 20.11 3.00
CA GLY A 95 5.25 20.59 3.49
C GLY A 95 4.79 21.82 2.68
N LEU A 96 4.52 22.93 3.36
CA LEU A 96 4.01 24.15 2.70
C LEU A 96 5.00 24.79 1.70
N ASN A 97 6.25 24.36 1.70
CA ASN A 97 7.27 24.75 0.74
C ASN A 97 7.25 23.98 -0.59
N LEU A 98 6.39 22.96 -0.70
CA LEU A 98 6.20 22.19 -1.93
C LEU A 98 5.18 22.87 -2.84
N GLU A 99 5.41 22.77 -4.15
CA GLU A 99 4.48 23.25 -5.16
C GLU A 99 3.16 22.45 -5.13
N THR A 100 2.07 23.11 -5.50
CA THR A 100 0.74 22.47 -5.50
C THR A 100 0.68 21.21 -6.36
N ASP A 101 1.42 21.16 -7.47
CA ASP A 101 1.43 20.01 -8.34
C ASP A 101 2.11 18.78 -7.70
N GLN A 102 3.08 18.97 -6.81
CA GLN A 102 3.67 17.88 -6.03
C GLN A 102 2.65 17.29 -5.04
N TRP A 103 1.80 18.12 -4.45
CA TRP A 103 0.68 17.68 -3.62
C TRP A 103 -0.37 16.91 -4.46
N ARG A 104 -0.73 17.43 -5.63
CA ARG A 104 -1.69 16.78 -6.55
C ARG A 104 -1.18 15.42 -6.99
N GLN A 105 0.07 15.34 -7.46
CA GLN A 105 0.67 14.07 -7.89
C GLN A 105 0.69 13.01 -6.78
N MET A 106 0.94 13.41 -5.53
CA MET A 106 0.85 12.51 -4.38
C MET A 106 -0.58 11.98 -4.18
N MET A 107 -1.60 12.83 -4.38
CA MET A 107 -3.00 12.43 -4.31
C MET A 107 -3.41 11.53 -5.48
N GLU A 108 -2.91 11.79 -6.71
CA GLU A 108 -3.17 10.95 -7.87
C GLU A 108 -2.74 9.51 -7.60
N VAL A 109 -1.51 9.31 -7.11
CA VAL A 109 -0.96 7.97 -6.88
C VAL A 109 -1.57 7.30 -5.64
N HIS A 110 -1.81 8.04 -4.54
CA HIS A 110 -2.17 7.41 -3.25
C HIS A 110 -3.67 7.37 -2.97
N LEU A 111 -4.48 8.17 -3.68
CA LEU A 111 -5.93 8.20 -3.50
C LEU A 111 -6.66 7.87 -4.80
N TRP A 112 -6.45 8.70 -5.86
CA TRP A 112 -7.21 8.55 -7.09
C TRP A 112 -6.94 7.21 -7.76
N ALA A 113 -5.71 6.72 -7.76
CA ALA A 113 -5.36 5.38 -8.25
C ALA A 113 -6.18 4.27 -7.55
N HIS A 114 -6.31 4.34 -6.22
CA HIS A 114 -7.11 3.37 -5.44
C HIS A 114 -8.60 3.47 -5.78
N LEU A 115 -9.13 4.69 -5.92
CA LEU A 115 -10.52 4.92 -6.30
C LEU A 115 -10.81 4.43 -7.71
N ASN A 116 -9.93 4.73 -8.67
CA ASN A 116 -10.07 4.32 -10.07
C ASN A 116 -9.99 2.79 -10.22
N ALA A 117 -9.07 2.13 -9.49
CA ALA A 117 -9.02 0.69 -9.43
C ALA A 117 -10.33 0.09 -8.87
N ALA A 118 -10.82 0.61 -7.74
CA ALA A 118 -12.08 0.15 -7.15
C ALA A 118 -13.26 0.31 -8.10
N ARG A 119 -13.36 1.47 -8.79
CA ARG A 119 -14.41 1.72 -9.80
C ARG A 119 -14.36 0.72 -10.96
N ALA A 120 -13.16 0.39 -11.41
CA ALA A 120 -12.97 -0.51 -12.54
C ALA A 120 -13.28 -1.97 -12.18
N VAL A 121 -12.86 -2.46 -10.98
CA VAL A 121 -12.93 -3.89 -10.67
C VAL A 121 -14.22 -4.30 -9.93
N ILE A 122 -14.78 -3.43 -9.08
CA ILE A 122 -15.93 -3.79 -8.22
C ILE A 122 -17.14 -4.28 -9.03
N PRO A 123 -17.56 -3.65 -10.14
CA PRO A 123 -18.71 -4.15 -10.90
C PRO A 123 -18.55 -5.61 -11.30
N GLY A 124 -17.46 -5.99 -11.94
CA GLY A 124 -17.18 -7.35 -12.33
C GLY A 124 -17.00 -8.30 -11.15
N MET A 125 -16.38 -7.86 -10.05
CA MET A 125 -16.29 -8.66 -8.82
C MET A 125 -17.67 -8.98 -8.26
N VAL A 126 -18.57 -8.01 -8.17
CA VAL A 126 -19.96 -8.20 -7.69
C VAL A 126 -20.74 -9.17 -8.60
N GLU A 127 -20.62 -9.03 -9.93
CA GLU A 127 -21.28 -9.94 -10.89
C GLU A 127 -20.79 -11.40 -10.74
N ARG A 128 -19.53 -11.60 -10.35
CA ARG A 128 -18.95 -12.92 -10.10
C ARG A 128 -19.17 -13.44 -8.66
N GLY A 129 -19.89 -12.68 -7.82
CA GLY A 129 -20.25 -13.06 -6.45
C GLY A 129 -19.26 -12.61 -5.38
N GLY A 130 -18.29 -11.77 -5.72
CA GLY A 130 -17.37 -11.13 -4.76
C GLY A 130 -15.95 -10.96 -5.27
N GLY A 131 -15.13 -10.32 -4.45
CA GLY A 131 -13.73 -10.04 -4.73
C GLY A 131 -13.04 -9.38 -3.55
N TYR A 132 -11.77 -9.01 -3.70
CA TYR A 132 -10.97 -8.45 -2.60
C TYR A 132 -10.12 -7.27 -3.03
N LEU A 133 -10.16 -6.21 -2.23
CA LEU A 133 -9.33 -5.01 -2.39
C LEU A 133 -8.33 -4.91 -1.25
N LEU A 134 -7.04 -4.91 -1.56
CA LEU A 134 -5.98 -4.60 -0.62
C LEU A 134 -5.41 -3.22 -0.94
N ASN A 135 -5.57 -2.27 -0.01
CA ASN A 135 -5.12 -0.89 -0.17
C ASN A 135 -3.90 -0.61 0.69
N THR A 136 -2.76 -0.26 0.10
CA THR A 136 -1.55 0.11 0.85
C THR A 136 -1.58 1.59 1.23
N ALA A 137 -1.94 1.84 2.49
CA ALA A 137 -1.81 3.15 3.11
C ALA A 137 -0.44 3.32 3.80
N SER A 138 -0.41 3.61 5.07
CA SER A 138 0.78 3.74 5.93
C SER A 138 0.31 3.99 7.37
N ALA A 139 1.14 3.73 8.37
CA ALA A 139 0.97 4.27 9.71
C ALA A 139 0.82 5.81 9.71
N ALA A 140 1.41 6.49 8.70
CA ALA A 140 1.18 7.92 8.48
C ALA A 140 -0.27 8.29 8.20
N GLY A 141 -1.07 7.37 7.66
CA GLY A 141 -2.52 7.55 7.44
C GLY A 141 -3.36 7.45 8.72
N LEU A 142 -2.79 6.90 9.78
CA LEU A 142 -3.42 6.82 11.10
C LEU A 142 -2.85 7.86 12.07
N LEU A 143 -1.53 8.10 12.00
CA LEU A 143 -0.76 8.85 13.01
C LEU A 143 -0.21 10.19 12.53
N THR A 144 -0.13 10.44 11.24
CA THR A 144 0.60 11.54 10.59
C THR A 144 2.11 11.28 10.36
N GLN A 145 2.71 12.10 9.50
CA GLN A 145 4.14 12.09 9.18
C GLN A 145 4.70 13.50 9.35
N LEU A 146 5.70 13.67 10.22
CA LEU A 146 6.22 14.98 10.61
C LEU A 146 6.91 15.74 9.46
N ASP A 147 7.64 15.01 8.61
CA ASP A 147 8.48 15.60 7.57
C ASP A 147 7.89 15.50 6.16
N SER A 148 6.61 15.10 6.06
CA SER A 148 5.91 15.00 4.77
C SER A 148 4.40 15.26 4.93
N GLY A 149 4.00 16.50 4.70
CA GLY A 149 2.60 16.92 4.73
C GLY A 149 1.75 16.19 3.66
N PRO A 150 2.12 16.23 2.37
CA PRO A 150 1.32 15.59 1.31
C PRO A 150 1.21 14.07 1.48
N TYR A 151 2.26 13.41 1.97
CA TYR A 151 2.21 11.97 2.26
C TYR A 151 1.22 11.65 3.39
N ALA A 152 1.28 12.40 4.49
CA ALA A 152 0.34 12.21 5.60
C ALA A 152 -1.11 12.41 5.16
N VAL A 153 -1.39 13.47 4.38
CA VAL A 153 -2.74 13.78 3.89
C VAL A 153 -3.23 12.68 2.93
N SER A 154 -2.42 12.30 1.95
CA SER A 154 -2.83 11.29 0.96
C SER A 154 -3.03 9.91 1.60
N LYS A 155 -2.22 9.52 2.58
CA LYS A 155 -2.37 8.24 3.27
C LYS A 155 -3.55 8.22 4.25
N HIS A 156 -3.94 9.37 4.85
CA HIS A 156 -5.22 9.48 5.56
C HIS A 156 -6.41 9.32 4.61
N ALA A 157 -6.34 9.94 3.43
CA ALA A 157 -7.38 9.80 2.41
C ALA A 157 -7.51 8.34 1.93
N ALA A 158 -6.40 7.62 1.74
CA ALA A 158 -6.41 6.19 1.38
C ALA A 158 -7.06 5.31 2.47
N VAL A 159 -6.80 5.58 3.76
CA VAL A 159 -7.47 4.88 4.86
C VAL A 159 -8.97 5.14 4.82
N ALA A 160 -9.38 6.41 4.73
CA ALA A 160 -10.80 6.80 4.69
C ALA A 160 -11.54 6.18 3.49
N LEU A 161 -10.91 6.11 2.32
CA LEU A 161 -11.48 5.44 1.14
C LEU A 161 -11.65 3.94 1.40
N ALA A 162 -10.64 3.27 1.97
CA ALA A 162 -10.71 1.84 2.28
C ALA A 162 -11.83 1.54 3.31
N GLU A 163 -11.97 2.37 4.36
CA GLU A 163 -13.07 2.28 5.33
C GLU A 163 -14.43 2.42 4.65
N TRP A 164 -14.57 3.43 3.80
CA TRP A 164 -15.82 3.67 3.08
C TRP A 164 -16.18 2.49 2.15
N LEU A 165 -15.21 1.93 1.43
CA LEU A 165 -15.40 0.75 0.59
C LEU A 165 -15.79 -0.47 1.41
N ALA A 166 -15.11 -0.74 2.52
CA ALA A 166 -15.40 -1.88 3.41
C ALA A 166 -16.84 -1.82 3.97
N ILE A 167 -17.33 -0.62 4.33
CA ILE A 167 -18.67 -0.43 4.89
C ILE A 167 -19.75 -0.59 3.79
N ASN A 168 -19.50 -0.02 2.59
CA ASN A 168 -20.57 0.12 1.60
C ASN A 168 -20.66 -1.04 0.59
N TYR A 169 -19.69 -1.97 0.57
CA TYR A 169 -19.65 -3.07 -0.40
C TYR A 169 -19.54 -4.46 0.25
N SER A 170 -19.49 -4.56 1.57
CA SER A 170 -19.41 -5.85 2.27
C SER A 170 -20.63 -6.75 1.99
N ASP A 171 -21.82 -6.17 1.89
CA ASP A 171 -23.06 -6.86 1.56
C ASP A 171 -23.12 -7.37 0.11
N ARG A 172 -22.18 -6.94 -0.73
CA ARG A 172 -22.00 -7.38 -2.13
C ARG A 172 -20.85 -8.34 -2.31
N GLY A 173 -20.31 -8.90 -1.21
CA GLY A 173 -19.23 -9.86 -1.25
C GLY A 173 -17.85 -9.27 -1.50
N ILE A 174 -17.67 -7.95 -1.33
CA ILE A 174 -16.36 -7.29 -1.49
C ILE A 174 -15.64 -7.22 -0.16
N GLY A 175 -14.55 -7.99 -0.04
CA GLY A 175 -13.60 -7.87 1.06
C GLY A 175 -12.66 -6.69 0.85
N VAL A 176 -12.29 -6.00 1.94
CA VAL A 176 -11.36 -4.86 1.88
C VAL A 176 -10.38 -4.92 3.05
N SER A 177 -9.10 -4.81 2.75
CA SER A 177 -8.06 -4.56 3.75
C SER A 177 -7.32 -3.26 3.48
N VAL A 178 -6.85 -2.63 4.54
CA VAL A 178 -5.91 -1.50 4.47
C VAL A 178 -4.61 -1.82 5.21
N LEU A 179 -3.51 -1.81 4.49
CA LEU A 179 -2.17 -2.04 5.01
C LEU A 179 -1.57 -0.71 5.51
N CYS A 180 -1.21 -0.65 6.80
CA CYS A 180 -0.68 0.55 7.44
C CYS A 180 0.71 0.29 8.07
N PRO A 181 1.78 0.07 7.30
CA PRO A 181 3.11 -0.20 7.81
C PRO A 181 3.81 1.08 8.26
N GLN A 182 4.82 0.95 9.12
CA GLN A 182 5.88 1.93 9.32
C GLN A 182 7.02 1.69 8.31
N ALA A 183 8.29 1.79 8.73
CA ALA A 183 9.42 1.59 7.83
C ALA A 183 9.56 0.13 7.40
N VAL A 184 9.69 -0.08 6.09
CA VAL A 184 9.96 -1.36 5.45
C VAL A 184 11.17 -1.20 4.54
N HIS A 185 12.04 -2.20 4.44
CA HIS A 185 13.19 -2.21 3.53
C HIS A 185 12.72 -2.20 2.07
N THR A 186 12.49 -1.00 1.53
CA THR A 186 12.01 -0.78 0.16
C THR A 186 12.72 0.41 -0.46
N ASN A 187 12.63 0.54 -1.78
CA ASN A 187 13.16 1.71 -2.50
C ASN A 187 12.50 3.04 -2.09
N ILE A 188 11.37 3.00 -1.40
CA ILE A 188 10.66 4.19 -0.89
C ILE A 188 11.51 4.97 0.14
N LEU A 189 12.42 4.31 0.84
CA LEU A 189 13.38 4.93 1.75
C LEU A 189 14.55 5.59 1.02
N GLY A 190 14.58 5.53 -0.33
CA GLY A 190 15.61 6.05 -1.22
C GLY A 190 16.84 5.16 -1.29
N LYS A 191 17.67 5.31 -2.36
CA LYS A 191 18.94 4.57 -2.54
C LYS A 191 19.95 4.76 -1.38
N ARG A 192 19.65 5.60 -0.40
CA ARG A 192 20.44 5.79 0.82
C ARG A 192 20.27 4.68 1.87
N ALA A 193 19.26 3.82 1.75
CA ALA A 193 19.11 2.65 2.62
C ALA A 193 19.95 1.43 2.18
N GLY A 194 20.45 1.43 0.94
CA GLY A 194 21.33 0.39 0.39
C GLY A 194 22.80 0.61 0.76
N LYS A 195 23.36 -0.27 1.57
CA LYS A 195 24.79 -0.42 1.95
C LYS A 195 25.27 0.44 3.12
N SER A 196 24.71 0.26 4.30
CA SER A 196 25.54 0.27 5.52
C SER A 196 24.72 -0.31 6.66
N GLY A 197 25.11 -1.47 7.13
CA GLY A 197 24.74 -1.92 8.45
C GLY A 197 25.05 -0.83 9.47
N ASN A 198 24.15 -0.62 10.42
CA ASN A 198 24.42 0.09 11.66
C ASN A 198 24.83 1.56 11.54
N LYS A 199 23.94 2.51 11.13
CA LYS A 199 24.06 3.87 11.68
C LYS A 199 22.78 4.71 11.47
N LYS A 200 22.11 5.02 12.61
CA LYS A 200 21.19 6.12 12.89
C LYS A 200 19.81 6.09 12.22
N THR A 201 18.98 5.16 12.66
CA THR A 201 17.51 5.21 12.60
C THR A 201 16.90 6.38 13.41
N SER A 202 17.69 7.07 14.22
CA SER A 202 17.23 8.07 15.20
C SER A 202 16.58 9.33 14.62
N SER A 203 16.75 9.60 13.32
CA SER A 203 16.16 10.77 12.66
C SER A 203 14.94 10.48 11.77
N ASN A 204 14.61 9.20 11.54
CA ASN A 204 13.43 8.80 10.75
C ASN A 204 12.30 8.39 11.69
N GLN A 205 11.16 9.11 11.62
CA GLN A 205 9.98 8.80 12.43
C GLN A 205 9.49 7.36 12.22
N ALA A 206 9.42 6.90 10.98
CA ALA A 206 8.87 5.60 10.64
C ALA A 206 9.76 4.41 11.06
N ALA A 207 11.04 4.64 11.38
CA ALA A 207 12.00 3.60 11.76
C ALA A 207 12.22 3.47 13.27
N GLN A 208 11.40 4.15 14.10
CA GLN A 208 11.57 4.14 15.57
C GLN A 208 11.28 2.77 16.18
N ASP A 209 10.35 2.02 15.60
CA ASP A 209 9.93 0.70 16.07
C ASP A 209 10.59 -0.44 15.25
N GLY A 210 11.64 -0.10 14.49
CA GLY A 210 12.36 -1.02 13.62
C GLY A 210 12.02 -0.85 12.15
N ILE A 211 12.72 -1.63 11.32
CA ILE A 211 12.48 -1.70 9.87
C ILE A 211 12.17 -3.16 9.55
N LEU A 212 11.02 -3.42 8.96
CA LEU A 212 10.62 -4.77 8.58
C LEU A 212 11.08 -5.12 7.17
N GLU A 213 11.24 -6.41 6.91
CA GLU A 213 11.46 -6.91 5.56
C GLU A 213 10.13 -6.97 4.78
N PRO A 214 10.15 -6.73 3.46
CA PRO A 214 8.95 -6.77 2.63
C PRO A 214 8.18 -8.09 2.70
N GLU A 215 8.88 -9.21 2.83
CA GLU A 215 8.33 -10.56 2.91
C GLU A 215 7.44 -10.72 4.15
N LYS A 216 7.88 -10.20 5.29
CA LYS A 216 7.07 -10.22 6.53
C LYS A 216 5.78 -9.42 6.37
N VAL A 217 5.86 -8.27 5.72
CA VAL A 217 4.67 -7.43 5.44
C VAL A 217 3.72 -8.13 4.48
N ALA A 218 4.27 -8.82 3.47
CA ALA A 218 3.47 -9.61 2.53
C ALA A 218 2.79 -10.79 3.23
N ASP A 219 3.48 -11.50 4.13
CA ASP A 219 2.89 -12.59 4.94
C ASP A 219 1.69 -12.08 5.77
N ASP A 220 1.81 -10.91 6.40
CA ASP A 220 0.71 -10.27 7.14
C ASP A 220 -0.48 -9.91 6.23
N CYS A 221 -0.20 -9.49 4.97
CA CYS A 221 -1.24 -9.23 3.99
C CYS A 221 -1.97 -10.51 3.57
N ILE A 222 -1.25 -11.59 3.29
CA ILE A 222 -1.85 -12.89 2.94
C ILE A 222 -2.75 -13.38 4.07
N GLN A 223 -2.25 -13.36 5.31
CA GLN A 223 -3.05 -13.75 6.47
C GLN A 223 -4.32 -12.90 6.59
N ALA A 224 -4.20 -11.58 6.42
CA ALA A 224 -5.34 -10.67 6.51
C ALA A 224 -6.39 -10.91 5.40
N ILE A 225 -5.97 -11.23 4.18
CA ILE A 225 -6.88 -11.60 3.08
C ILE A 225 -7.64 -12.89 3.44
N VAL A 226 -6.94 -13.91 3.96
CA VAL A 226 -7.56 -15.18 4.37
C VAL A 226 -8.54 -14.99 5.52
N GLU A 227 -8.19 -14.17 6.52
CA GLU A 227 -9.02 -13.87 7.69
C GLU A 227 -10.06 -12.77 7.42
N GLU A 228 -10.04 -12.13 6.25
CA GLU A 228 -10.87 -10.97 5.89
C GLU A 228 -10.73 -9.81 6.88
N LYS A 229 -9.53 -9.63 7.40
CA LYS A 229 -9.21 -8.61 8.39
C LYS A 229 -9.01 -7.24 7.73
N PHE A 230 -9.75 -6.23 8.16
CA PHE A 230 -9.70 -4.90 7.57
C PHE A 230 -8.35 -4.20 7.78
N LEU A 231 -7.90 -4.04 9.04
CA LEU A 231 -6.71 -3.23 9.37
C LEU A 231 -5.48 -4.12 9.58
N ILE A 232 -4.48 -3.94 8.71
CA ILE A 232 -3.20 -4.67 8.75
C ILE A 232 -2.13 -3.75 9.34
N LEU A 233 -1.60 -4.13 10.50
CA LEU A 233 -0.57 -3.39 11.24
C LEU A 233 0.67 -4.28 11.45
N PRO A 234 1.61 -4.34 10.48
CA PRO A 234 2.82 -5.15 10.63
C PRO A 234 3.68 -4.73 11.83
N HIS A 235 3.71 -3.43 12.14
CA HIS A 235 4.28 -2.89 13.37
C HIS A 235 3.18 -2.78 14.42
N THR A 236 3.18 -3.69 15.37
CA THR A 236 2.10 -3.84 16.37
C THR A 236 1.93 -2.63 17.29
N GLU A 237 2.99 -1.84 17.48
CA GLU A 237 3.02 -0.60 18.26
C GLU A 237 2.05 0.46 17.71
N VAL A 238 1.80 0.44 16.40
CA VAL A 238 0.89 1.39 15.73
C VAL A 238 -0.52 1.34 16.32
N ALA A 239 -1.01 0.15 16.68
CA ALA A 239 -2.32 0.00 17.30
C ALA A 239 -2.42 0.81 18.61
N LYS A 240 -1.39 0.73 19.46
CA LYS A 240 -1.33 1.48 20.71
C LYS A 240 -1.22 2.99 20.48
N TYR A 241 -0.42 3.41 19.48
CA TYR A 241 -0.29 4.82 19.15
C TYR A 241 -1.59 5.40 18.63
N PHE A 242 -2.31 4.64 17.79
CA PHE A 242 -3.60 5.04 17.26
C PHE A 242 -4.68 5.14 18.33
N ALA A 243 -4.75 4.16 19.25
CA ALA A 243 -5.63 4.23 20.41
C ALA A 243 -5.33 5.45 21.30
N ASN A 244 -4.06 5.75 21.56
CA ASN A 244 -3.65 6.94 22.32
C ASN A 244 -4.04 8.25 21.63
N LYS A 245 -3.95 8.31 20.29
CA LYS A 245 -4.40 9.46 19.50
C LYS A 245 -5.90 9.68 19.66
N ALA A 246 -6.69 8.61 19.58
CA ALA A 246 -8.15 8.68 19.68
C ALA A 246 -8.63 9.03 21.11
N SER A 247 -7.93 8.55 22.15
CA SER A 247 -8.34 8.75 23.54
C SER A 247 -8.11 10.17 24.07
N ASP A 248 -7.04 10.84 23.63
CA ASP A 248 -6.69 12.21 24.04
C ASP A 248 -5.88 12.91 22.94
N TYR A 249 -6.61 13.61 22.07
CA TYR A 249 -6.04 14.22 20.87
C TYR A 249 -5.05 15.36 21.20
N GLU A 250 -5.35 16.17 22.20
CA GLU A 250 -4.49 17.28 22.62
C GLU A 250 -3.17 16.78 23.24
N ARG A 251 -3.26 15.78 24.09
CA ARG A 251 -2.08 15.11 24.66
C ARG A 251 -1.21 14.50 23.57
N TRP A 252 -1.83 13.87 22.57
CA TRP A 252 -1.13 13.30 21.44
C TRP A 252 -0.43 14.37 20.61
N LEU A 253 -1.10 15.48 20.24
CA LEU A 253 -0.48 16.61 19.51
C LEU A 253 0.72 17.16 20.26
N ASN A 254 0.60 17.37 21.57
CA ASN A 254 1.70 17.84 22.41
C ASN A 254 2.87 16.83 22.45
N GLY A 255 2.57 15.54 22.44
CA GLY A 255 3.56 14.45 22.28
C GLY A 255 4.32 14.53 20.97
N MET A 256 3.59 14.71 19.86
CA MET A 256 4.15 14.82 18.51
C MET A 256 5.03 16.07 18.35
N ARG A 257 4.66 17.22 18.98
CA ARG A 257 5.49 18.43 19.00
C ARG A 257 6.85 18.16 19.69
N ARG A 258 6.83 17.52 20.87
CA ARG A 258 8.06 17.13 21.59
C ARG A 258 8.90 16.13 20.79
N PHE A 259 8.25 15.18 20.09
CA PHE A 259 8.92 14.20 19.25
C PHE A 259 9.61 14.88 18.04
N ARG A 260 8.92 15.77 17.35
CA ARG A 260 9.49 16.61 16.28
C ARG A 260 10.75 17.35 16.75
N ASP A 261 10.69 17.98 17.92
CA ASP A 261 11.79 18.76 18.45
C ASP A 261 13.01 17.90 18.78
N ARG A 262 12.79 16.66 19.26
CA ARG A 262 13.86 15.67 19.46
C ARG A 262 14.51 15.26 18.14
N LEU A 263 13.71 14.95 17.11
CA LEU A 263 14.25 14.58 15.80
C LEU A 263 15.07 15.70 15.18
N ARG A 264 14.67 16.97 15.35
CA ARG A 264 15.42 18.14 14.85
C ARG A 264 16.76 18.30 15.55
N LYS A 265 16.80 18.09 16.87
CA LYS A 265 18.07 18.16 17.64
C LYS A 265 19.07 17.07 17.24
N ASN A 266 18.59 15.91 16.83
CA ASN A 266 19.45 14.79 16.40
C ASN A 266 19.97 14.94 14.96
N ARG A 267 19.45 15.91 14.19
CA ARG A 267 19.91 16.21 12.81
C ARG A 267 21.02 17.27 12.77
N ASN A 268 21.11 18.11 13.79
CA ASN A 268 22.16 19.10 13.98
C ASN A 268 23.32 18.53 14.79
#